data_590d210f254e88b0c25222b5b548e6a2
#
_entry.id   590d210f254e88b0c25222b5b548e6a2
#
_cell.length_a   1.000
_cell.length_b   1.000
_cell.length_c   1.000
_cell.angle_alpha   90.00
_cell.angle_beta   90.00
_cell.angle_gamma   90.00
#
_symmetry.space_group_name_H-M   'P 1'
#
loop_
_entity.id
_entity.type
_entity.pdbx_description
1 polymer ?
#
loop_
_entity_poly.entity_id
_entity_poly.type
_entity_poly.pdbx_seq_one_letter_code
_entity_poly.pdbx_strand_id
1 'polypeptide(L)'
;VSVGGFPSVQMKAGGLVRPDQFEAVDDETFVIKLDRASKLTIPDLAVPVPYIMNSVEALANVTEEDPWATEYLHTTPAGSGAYKIARWTPGEQLVYERNDDWVGGPLPALKRVVIREVPSPATRRALVERGDVQVAFDIPDKDAAELADKLDVFSTPVENCIHCLNPNFAFEPFQDSNVRKAIAYAIPYEDIFQAAAFGRGLPMWGGSEEINDIAWPRKTQYYTDIEKAKELMAASAYSEGFDVPLSISLDLASWMEPTALLVQEALGEIGINVTIEKIPGANWRTAVLVEKRLPLHLE
;
A
#
# COMPACT_ATOMS: atom_id res chain seq x y z
N VAL A 1 4.12 17.57 -12.29
CA VAL A 1 4.30 18.77 -11.47
C VAL A 1 3.20 19.78 -11.72
N SER A 2 2.84 20.03 -12.96
CA SER A 2 1.88 21.08 -13.35
C SER A 2 0.41 20.70 -13.11
N VAL A 3 0.07 19.41 -13.19
CA VAL A 3 -1.32 18.91 -13.07
C VAL A 3 -1.79 18.80 -11.63
N GLY A 4 -0.87 18.69 -10.65
CA GLY A 4 -1.22 18.52 -9.24
C GLY A 4 -1.58 17.08 -8.86
N GLY A 5 -2.33 16.93 -7.76
CA GLY A 5 -2.75 15.61 -7.25
C GLY A 5 -1.61 14.77 -6.66
N PHE A 6 -1.88 13.47 -6.46
CA PHE A 6 -0.91 12.52 -5.89
C PHE A 6 0.43 12.47 -6.64
N PRO A 7 0.47 12.47 -7.99
CA PRO A 7 1.72 12.53 -8.73
C PRO A 7 2.62 13.70 -8.33
N SER A 8 2.04 14.88 -8.16
CA SER A 8 2.79 16.08 -7.75
C SER A 8 3.37 15.94 -6.33
N VAL A 9 2.62 15.31 -5.40
CA VAL A 9 3.10 15.06 -4.04
C VAL A 9 4.29 14.10 -4.06
N GLN A 10 4.17 13.01 -4.81
CA GLN A 10 5.21 12.00 -4.95
C GLN A 10 6.50 12.60 -5.55
N MET A 11 6.40 13.29 -6.67
CA MET A 11 7.56 13.92 -7.32
C MET A 11 8.26 14.94 -6.41
N LYS A 12 7.49 15.67 -5.58
CA LYS A 12 8.05 16.62 -4.60
C LYS A 12 8.89 15.94 -3.53
N ALA A 13 8.53 14.73 -3.10
CA ALA A 13 9.30 13.96 -2.12
C ALA A 13 10.72 13.69 -2.63
N GLY A 14 10.88 13.39 -3.92
CA GLY A 14 12.17 13.22 -4.61
C GLY A 14 12.87 14.53 -4.97
N GLY A 15 12.31 15.68 -4.62
CA GLY A 15 12.90 17.00 -4.92
C GLY A 15 12.58 17.54 -6.32
N LEU A 16 11.60 16.93 -7.03
CA LEU A 16 11.16 17.32 -8.36
C LEU A 16 9.93 18.22 -8.25
N VAL A 17 10.14 19.52 -8.24
CA VAL A 17 9.13 20.53 -7.89
C VAL A 17 8.84 21.53 -9.02
N ARG A 18 9.73 21.64 -10.01
CA ARG A 18 9.63 22.66 -11.08
C ARG A 18 9.87 22.06 -12.45
N PRO A 19 9.20 22.58 -13.50
CA PRO A 19 9.41 22.14 -14.88
C PRO A 19 10.84 22.34 -15.41
N ASP A 20 11.54 23.40 -14.98
CA ASP A 20 12.90 23.72 -15.39
C ASP A 20 13.97 22.73 -14.90
N GLN A 21 13.59 21.81 -14.01
CA GLN A 21 14.44 20.70 -13.59
C GLN A 21 14.56 19.59 -14.65
N PHE A 22 13.73 19.62 -15.69
CA PHE A 22 13.68 18.62 -16.75
C PHE A 22 14.15 19.24 -18.05
N GLU A 23 15.19 18.68 -18.67
CA GLU A 23 15.79 19.20 -19.90
C GLU A 23 16.08 18.08 -20.89
N ALA A 24 15.51 18.18 -22.09
CA ALA A 24 15.98 17.41 -23.24
C ALA A 24 17.14 18.17 -23.88
N VAL A 25 18.35 17.65 -23.70
CA VAL A 25 19.58 18.28 -24.24
C VAL A 25 19.69 18.03 -25.74
N ASP A 26 19.36 16.82 -26.16
CA ASP A 26 19.31 16.36 -27.55
C ASP A 26 18.31 15.19 -27.66
N ASP A 27 18.24 14.55 -28.83
CA ASP A 27 17.29 13.45 -29.11
C ASP A 27 17.52 12.18 -28.27
N GLU A 28 18.69 12.05 -27.64
CA GLU A 28 19.09 10.85 -26.88
C GLU A 28 19.38 11.17 -25.40
N THR A 29 19.50 12.45 -25.04
CA THR A 29 19.94 12.88 -23.72
C THR A 29 18.87 13.67 -22.98
N PHE A 30 18.39 13.11 -21.88
CA PHE A 30 17.46 13.77 -20.97
C PHE A 30 18.13 13.99 -19.60
N VAL A 31 18.08 15.21 -19.10
CA VAL A 31 18.73 15.62 -17.85
C VAL A 31 17.68 16.02 -16.81
N ILE A 32 17.82 15.47 -15.61
CA ILE A 32 17.07 15.90 -14.44
C ILE A 32 18.00 16.65 -13.49
N LYS A 33 17.68 17.93 -13.24
CA LYS A 33 18.45 18.81 -12.38
C LYS A 33 17.86 18.84 -10.97
N LEU A 34 18.68 18.60 -9.97
CA LEU A 34 18.28 18.61 -8.57
C LEU A 34 18.95 19.77 -7.84
N ASP A 35 18.20 20.48 -6.98
CA ASP A 35 18.77 21.54 -6.12
C ASP A 35 19.61 20.93 -4.98
N ARG A 36 19.29 19.70 -4.61
CA ARG A 36 20.02 18.92 -3.59
C ARG A 36 19.94 17.42 -3.91
N ALA A 37 20.95 16.67 -3.53
CA ALA A 37 20.91 15.22 -3.61
C ALA A 37 19.77 14.67 -2.73
N SER A 38 18.95 13.78 -3.29
CA SER A 38 17.89 13.08 -2.57
C SER A 38 17.95 11.59 -2.87
N LYS A 39 17.83 10.78 -1.83
CA LYS A 39 17.75 9.31 -1.95
C LYS A 39 16.43 8.87 -2.60
N LEU A 40 15.40 9.72 -2.60
CA LEU A 40 14.07 9.40 -3.09
C LEU A 40 13.90 9.70 -4.59
N THR A 41 14.75 10.53 -5.22
CA THR A 41 14.55 10.95 -6.62
C THR A 41 14.45 9.77 -7.59
N ILE A 42 15.40 8.83 -7.52
CA ILE A 42 15.37 7.65 -8.43
C ILE A 42 14.23 6.69 -8.08
N PRO A 43 13.99 6.32 -6.81
CA PRO A 43 12.81 5.52 -6.45
C PRO A 43 11.49 6.17 -6.87
N ASP A 44 11.35 7.49 -6.75
CA ASP A 44 10.13 8.20 -7.15
C ASP A 44 9.88 8.18 -8.66
N LEU A 45 10.92 7.98 -9.47
CA LEU A 45 10.77 7.75 -10.92
C LEU A 45 10.34 6.32 -11.25
N ALA A 46 10.49 5.39 -10.33
CA ALA A 46 10.11 3.98 -10.50
C ALA A 46 8.68 3.67 -10.03
N VAL A 47 8.00 4.61 -9.35
CA VAL A 47 6.58 4.43 -8.96
C VAL A 47 5.65 4.66 -10.15
N PRO A 48 4.40 4.14 -10.14
CA PRO A 48 3.46 4.28 -11.26
C PRO A 48 2.89 5.71 -11.38
N VAL A 49 3.76 6.69 -11.56
CA VAL A 49 3.43 8.12 -11.68
C VAL A 49 4.09 8.75 -12.90
N PRO A 50 5.43 8.66 -13.11
CA PRO A 50 6.09 9.26 -14.26
C PRO A 50 6.16 8.25 -15.42
N TYR A 51 5.07 8.05 -16.12
CA TYR A 51 5.07 7.23 -17.33
C TYR A 51 5.74 7.96 -18.50
N ILE A 52 6.56 7.23 -19.25
CA ILE A 52 7.08 7.67 -20.54
C ILE A 52 6.04 7.31 -21.60
N MET A 53 5.54 8.29 -22.34
CA MET A 53 4.51 8.12 -23.34
C MET A 53 4.95 8.69 -24.70
N ASN A 54 4.29 8.25 -25.76
CA ASN A 54 4.48 8.82 -27.10
C ASN A 54 3.98 10.28 -27.14
N SER A 55 4.91 11.22 -27.14
CA SER A 55 4.60 12.64 -27.15
C SER A 55 3.93 13.10 -28.44
N VAL A 56 4.21 12.48 -29.58
CA VAL A 56 3.58 12.82 -30.87
C VAL A 56 2.09 12.54 -30.80
N GLU A 57 1.71 11.39 -30.28
CA GLU A 57 0.32 11.00 -30.11
C GLU A 57 -0.39 11.88 -29.05
N ALA A 58 0.24 12.10 -27.92
CA ALA A 58 -0.31 12.94 -26.87
C ALA A 58 -0.52 14.39 -27.36
N LEU A 59 0.50 15.00 -28.00
CA LEU A 59 0.44 16.38 -28.51
C LEU A 59 -0.57 16.56 -29.65
N ALA A 60 -0.85 15.51 -30.42
CA ALA A 60 -1.88 15.57 -31.47
C ALA A 60 -3.31 15.70 -30.90
N ASN A 61 -3.51 15.43 -29.61
CA ASN A 61 -4.80 15.43 -28.92
C ASN A 61 -4.94 16.50 -27.84
N VAL A 62 -4.01 17.47 -27.77
CA VAL A 62 -4.14 18.62 -26.86
C VAL A 62 -5.19 19.61 -27.38
N THR A 63 -5.87 20.26 -26.45
CA THR A 63 -6.78 21.38 -26.70
C THR A 63 -6.38 22.58 -25.85
N GLU A 64 -7.04 23.72 -26.07
CA GLU A 64 -6.81 24.91 -25.27
C GLU A 64 -7.23 24.67 -23.79
N GLU A 65 -8.29 23.91 -23.58
CA GLU A 65 -8.82 23.55 -22.27
C GLU A 65 -8.04 22.37 -21.63
N ASP A 66 -7.44 21.48 -22.45
CA ASP A 66 -6.63 20.34 -22.01
C ASP A 66 -5.24 20.34 -22.66
N PRO A 67 -4.33 21.21 -22.23
CA PRO A 67 -2.99 21.35 -22.81
C PRO A 67 -2.07 20.16 -22.55
N TRP A 68 -2.51 19.17 -21.81
CA TRP A 68 -1.75 17.96 -21.49
C TRP A 68 -2.39 16.69 -22.08
N ALA A 69 -3.44 16.81 -22.88
CA ALA A 69 -4.23 15.70 -23.41
C ALA A 69 -4.68 14.70 -22.33
N THR A 70 -5.04 15.21 -21.15
CA THR A 70 -5.41 14.37 -19.98
C THR A 70 -6.65 13.54 -20.27
N GLU A 71 -7.67 14.16 -20.91
CA GLU A 71 -8.91 13.47 -21.29
C GLU A 71 -8.64 12.33 -22.29
N TYR A 72 -7.80 12.59 -23.29
CA TYR A 72 -7.41 11.57 -24.26
C TYR A 72 -6.64 10.43 -23.59
N LEU A 73 -5.62 10.75 -22.81
CA LEU A 73 -4.74 9.80 -22.16
C LEU A 73 -5.45 9.03 -21.02
N HIS A 74 -6.59 9.52 -20.53
CA HIS A 74 -7.40 8.82 -19.54
C HIS A 74 -7.96 7.49 -20.05
N THR A 75 -8.25 7.42 -21.35
CA THR A 75 -8.85 6.23 -21.98
C THR A 75 -7.99 5.59 -23.06
N THR A 76 -6.99 6.33 -23.57
CA THR A 76 -6.15 5.89 -24.69
C THR A 76 -4.68 5.88 -24.26
N PRO A 77 -4.09 4.70 -24.05
CA PRO A 77 -2.70 4.60 -23.65
C PRO A 77 -1.76 4.90 -24.83
N ALA A 78 -0.78 5.75 -24.61
CA ALA A 78 0.28 6.08 -25.54
C ALA A 78 1.65 5.50 -25.11
N GLY A 79 1.65 4.32 -24.51
CA GLY A 79 2.85 3.65 -24.02
C GLY A 79 3.56 2.79 -25.06
N SER A 80 4.85 2.48 -24.79
CA SER A 80 5.70 1.63 -25.64
C SER A 80 5.90 0.22 -25.09
N GLY A 81 4.98 -0.31 -24.30
CA GLY A 81 5.07 -1.60 -23.63
C GLY A 81 4.95 -2.81 -24.57
N ALA A 82 5.23 -4.01 -24.01
CA ALA A 82 5.13 -5.28 -24.71
C ALA A 82 3.68 -5.67 -25.09
N TYR A 83 2.70 -4.99 -24.53
CA TYR A 83 1.27 -5.14 -24.84
C TYR A 83 0.64 -3.79 -25.09
N LYS A 84 -0.34 -3.78 -25.99
CA LYS A 84 -1.24 -2.65 -26.29
C LYS A 84 -2.62 -2.96 -25.72
N ILE A 85 -3.35 -1.95 -25.24
CA ILE A 85 -4.76 -2.12 -24.84
C ILE A 85 -5.60 -2.19 -26.10
N ALA A 86 -6.18 -3.36 -26.35
CA ALA A 86 -7.10 -3.57 -27.49
C ALA A 86 -8.54 -3.16 -27.14
N ARG A 87 -8.93 -3.33 -25.87
CA ARG A 87 -10.25 -2.97 -25.38
C ARG A 87 -10.22 -2.74 -23.87
N TRP A 88 -10.87 -1.68 -23.43
CA TRP A 88 -11.15 -1.44 -22.03
C TRP A 88 -12.62 -1.15 -21.79
N THR A 89 -13.25 -1.92 -20.92
CA THR A 89 -14.60 -1.69 -20.43
C THR A 89 -14.51 -1.53 -18.92
N PRO A 90 -14.52 -0.27 -18.41
CA PRO A 90 -14.41 0.00 -16.98
C PRO A 90 -15.43 -0.79 -16.15
N GLY A 91 -15.01 -1.38 -15.03
CA GLY A 91 -15.85 -2.22 -14.18
C GLY A 91 -16.11 -3.63 -14.69
N GLU A 92 -15.61 -4.00 -15.88
CA GLU A 92 -15.83 -5.33 -16.45
C GLU A 92 -14.52 -6.03 -16.82
N GLN A 93 -13.79 -5.46 -17.80
CA GLN A 93 -12.60 -6.12 -18.33
C GLN A 93 -11.66 -5.18 -19.07
N LEU A 94 -10.40 -5.58 -19.09
CA LEU A 94 -9.33 -4.99 -19.86
C LEU A 94 -8.70 -6.08 -20.74
N VAL A 95 -8.62 -5.83 -22.04
CA VAL A 95 -8.05 -6.75 -23.03
C VAL A 95 -6.74 -6.19 -23.55
N TYR A 96 -5.68 -6.94 -23.36
CA TYR A 96 -4.37 -6.64 -23.92
C TYR A 96 -4.09 -7.52 -25.15
N GLU A 97 -3.48 -6.94 -26.16
CA GLU A 97 -2.89 -7.66 -27.28
C GLU A 97 -1.39 -7.39 -27.34
N ARG A 98 -0.61 -8.41 -27.70
CA ARG A 98 0.82 -8.30 -27.79
C ARG A 98 1.23 -7.24 -28.80
N ASN A 99 2.15 -6.40 -28.44
CA ASN A 99 2.78 -5.45 -29.33
C ASN A 99 3.91 -6.14 -30.11
N ASP A 100 3.63 -6.54 -31.35
CA ASP A 100 4.62 -7.23 -32.16
C ASP A 100 5.77 -6.30 -32.64
N ASP A 101 5.61 -4.97 -32.48
CA ASP A 101 6.63 -3.96 -32.77
C ASP A 101 7.49 -3.62 -31.53
N TRP A 102 7.29 -4.31 -30.40
CA TRP A 102 8.03 -4.04 -29.19
C TRP A 102 9.49 -4.49 -29.28
N VAL A 103 10.42 -3.57 -28.92
CA VAL A 103 11.87 -3.76 -29.06
C VAL A 103 12.61 -3.87 -27.72
N GLY A 104 11.91 -3.80 -26.59
CA GLY A 104 12.52 -3.80 -25.24
C GLY A 104 13.00 -5.18 -24.76
N GLY A 105 12.83 -6.25 -25.56
CA GLY A 105 13.24 -7.62 -25.23
C GLY A 105 12.55 -8.66 -26.12
N PRO A 106 12.61 -9.96 -25.76
CA PRO A 106 11.90 -10.99 -26.49
C PRO A 106 10.38 -10.79 -26.43
N LEU A 107 9.68 -11.09 -27.52
CA LEU A 107 8.22 -10.99 -27.56
C LEU A 107 7.58 -11.91 -26.51
N PRO A 108 6.58 -11.43 -25.78
CA PRO A 108 5.80 -12.25 -24.86
C PRO A 108 5.18 -13.48 -25.54
N ALA A 109 5.14 -14.61 -24.84
CA ALA A 109 4.56 -15.85 -25.38
C ALA A 109 3.05 -15.72 -25.63
N LEU A 110 2.35 -15.03 -24.75
CA LEU A 110 0.89 -14.82 -24.85
C LEU A 110 0.60 -13.71 -25.86
N LYS A 111 -0.23 -14.00 -26.87
CA LYS A 111 -0.69 -12.99 -27.84
C LYS A 111 -1.78 -12.10 -27.30
N ARG A 112 -2.55 -12.60 -26.33
CA ARG A 112 -3.69 -11.90 -25.74
C ARG A 112 -3.81 -12.21 -24.25
N VAL A 113 -4.09 -11.19 -23.45
CA VAL A 113 -4.37 -11.30 -22.01
C VAL A 113 -5.69 -10.58 -21.75
N VAL A 114 -6.60 -11.23 -21.02
CA VAL A 114 -7.88 -10.64 -20.60
C VAL A 114 -7.87 -10.53 -19.08
N ILE A 115 -7.94 -9.33 -18.57
CA ILE A 115 -8.10 -9.07 -17.14
C ILE A 115 -9.58 -8.77 -16.90
N ARG A 116 -10.21 -9.57 -16.05
CA ARG A 116 -11.61 -9.37 -15.63
C ARG A 116 -11.64 -8.74 -14.25
N GLU A 117 -12.46 -7.72 -14.09
CA GLU A 117 -12.72 -7.15 -12.78
C GLU A 117 -13.74 -8.00 -12.03
N VAL A 118 -13.31 -8.61 -10.93
CA VAL A 118 -14.15 -9.47 -10.07
C VAL A 118 -14.01 -8.98 -8.63
N PRO A 119 -14.91 -8.11 -8.16
CA PRO A 119 -14.78 -7.47 -6.84
C PRO A 119 -14.74 -8.44 -5.66
N SER A 120 -15.54 -9.51 -5.71
CA SER A 120 -15.62 -10.51 -4.63
C SER A 120 -14.40 -11.42 -4.57
N PRO A 121 -13.62 -11.44 -3.47
CA PRO A 121 -12.51 -12.38 -3.28
C PRO A 121 -12.95 -13.85 -3.36
N ALA A 122 -14.09 -14.19 -2.77
CA ALA A 122 -14.64 -15.55 -2.82
C ALA A 122 -14.95 -15.99 -4.25
N THR A 123 -15.46 -15.07 -5.10
CA THR A 123 -15.68 -15.35 -6.51
C THR A 123 -14.37 -15.52 -7.28
N ARG A 124 -13.34 -14.70 -7.00
CA ARG A 124 -12.00 -14.86 -7.60
C ARG A 124 -11.39 -16.21 -7.26
N ARG A 125 -11.48 -16.61 -5.98
CA ARG A 125 -11.06 -17.94 -5.51
C ARG A 125 -11.78 -19.04 -6.28
N ALA A 126 -13.11 -19.01 -6.34
CA ALA A 126 -13.91 -20.04 -7.03
C ALA A 126 -13.57 -20.15 -8.53
N LEU A 127 -13.30 -19.03 -9.20
CA LEU A 127 -12.93 -19.01 -10.62
C LEU A 127 -11.59 -19.68 -10.88
N VAL A 128 -10.57 -19.42 -10.06
CA VAL A 128 -9.25 -20.05 -10.24
C VAL A 128 -9.27 -21.51 -9.83
N GLU A 129 -9.99 -21.91 -8.78
CA GLU A 129 -10.12 -23.32 -8.37
C GLU A 129 -10.81 -24.19 -9.46
N ARG A 130 -11.76 -23.61 -10.22
CA ARG A 130 -12.43 -24.32 -11.34
C ARG A 130 -11.63 -24.27 -12.65
N GLY A 131 -10.57 -23.48 -12.72
CA GLY A 131 -9.82 -23.24 -13.96
C GLY A 131 -10.51 -22.33 -14.97
N ASP A 132 -11.56 -21.62 -14.56
CA ASP A 132 -12.27 -20.63 -15.41
C ASP A 132 -11.38 -19.41 -15.68
N VAL A 133 -10.41 -19.15 -14.83
CA VAL A 133 -9.31 -18.21 -15.02
C VAL A 133 -7.97 -18.88 -14.68
N GLN A 134 -6.89 -18.45 -15.33
CA GLN A 134 -5.55 -19.02 -15.16
C GLN A 134 -4.78 -18.39 -14.03
N VAL A 135 -5.11 -17.13 -13.70
CA VAL A 135 -4.45 -16.36 -12.63
C VAL A 135 -5.53 -15.58 -11.88
N ALA A 136 -5.43 -15.52 -10.57
CA ALA A 136 -6.22 -14.64 -9.72
C ALA A 136 -5.29 -13.81 -8.84
N PHE A 137 -5.57 -12.50 -8.74
CA PHE A 137 -4.84 -11.55 -7.89
C PHE A 137 -5.64 -11.24 -6.63
N ASP A 138 -4.95 -10.72 -5.62
CA ASP A 138 -5.54 -10.23 -4.37
C ASP A 138 -6.46 -11.27 -3.70
N ILE A 139 -5.98 -12.50 -3.65
CA ILE A 139 -6.61 -13.56 -2.86
C ILE A 139 -6.23 -13.33 -1.39
N PRO A 140 -7.20 -13.26 -0.46
CA PRO A 140 -6.93 -13.11 0.97
C PRO A 140 -5.94 -14.16 1.49
N ASP A 141 -5.09 -13.80 2.44
CA ASP A 141 -4.03 -14.68 2.96
C ASP A 141 -4.55 -16.02 3.47
N LYS A 142 -5.70 -16.01 4.13
CA LYS A 142 -6.41 -17.24 4.54
C LYS A 142 -6.68 -18.15 3.35
N ASP A 143 -7.30 -17.60 2.30
CA ASP A 143 -7.66 -18.36 1.10
C ASP A 143 -6.42 -18.83 0.34
N ALA A 144 -5.39 -17.99 0.28
CA ALA A 144 -4.10 -18.32 -0.33
C ALA A 144 -3.40 -19.48 0.41
N ALA A 145 -3.46 -19.49 1.75
CA ALA A 145 -2.93 -20.59 2.56
C ALA A 145 -3.66 -21.91 2.29
N GLU A 146 -5.00 -21.89 2.19
CA GLU A 146 -5.81 -23.07 1.88
C GLU A 146 -5.63 -23.58 0.42
N LEU A 147 -5.26 -22.71 -0.50
CA LEU A 147 -5.03 -23.04 -1.90
C LEU A 147 -3.62 -23.58 -2.19
N ALA A 148 -2.66 -23.35 -1.29
CA ALA A 148 -1.25 -23.68 -1.52
C ALA A 148 -0.97 -25.16 -1.80
N ASP A 149 -1.82 -26.07 -1.29
CA ASP A 149 -1.72 -27.50 -1.56
C ASP A 149 -2.34 -27.94 -2.91
N LYS A 150 -3.06 -27.04 -3.59
CA LYS A 150 -3.84 -27.34 -4.80
C LYS A 150 -3.38 -26.56 -6.03
N LEU A 151 -2.88 -25.37 -5.82
CA LEU A 151 -2.51 -24.43 -6.86
C LEU A 151 -1.14 -23.81 -6.56
N ASP A 152 -0.49 -23.32 -7.58
CA ASP A 152 0.73 -22.51 -7.42
C ASP A 152 0.35 -21.15 -6.82
N VAL A 153 0.73 -20.91 -5.58
CA VAL A 153 0.51 -19.65 -4.88
C VAL A 153 1.81 -18.87 -4.79
N PHE A 154 1.82 -17.71 -5.42
CA PHE A 154 2.97 -16.80 -5.42
C PHE A 154 2.70 -15.63 -4.47
N SER A 155 3.63 -15.40 -3.55
CA SER A 155 3.66 -14.21 -2.71
C SER A 155 4.96 -13.47 -2.97
N THR A 156 4.83 -12.19 -3.26
CA THR A 156 5.99 -11.32 -3.45
C THR A 156 6.10 -10.42 -2.22
N PRO A 157 7.26 -10.38 -1.56
CA PRO A 157 7.47 -9.43 -0.47
C PRO A 157 7.35 -8.01 -1.01
N VAL A 158 6.61 -7.16 -0.30
CA VAL A 158 6.50 -5.72 -0.58
C VAL A 158 7.35 -5.00 0.44
N GLU A 159 8.65 -4.86 0.16
CA GLU A 159 9.66 -4.37 1.11
C GLU A 159 9.45 -2.93 1.57
N ASN A 160 8.65 -2.15 0.86
CA ASN A 160 8.32 -0.76 1.20
C ASN A 160 6.92 -0.60 1.81
N CYS A 161 6.27 -1.70 2.19
CA CYS A 161 4.96 -1.70 2.81
C CYS A 161 5.04 -2.28 4.22
N ILE A 162 4.52 -1.56 5.18
CA ILE A 162 4.51 -1.94 6.60
C ILE A 162 3.07 -1.84 7.09
N HIS A 163 2.57 -2.90 7.70
CA HIS A 163 1.33 -2.83 8.46
C HIS A 163 1.63 -2.33 9.87
N CYS A 164 1.00 -1.26 10.28
CA CYS A 164 1.26 -0.65 11.57
C CYS A 164 -0.01 -0.17 12.28
N LEU A 165 0.07 -0.14 13.59
CA LEU A 165 -0.88 0.54 14.45
C LEU A 165 -0.37 1.95 14.72
N ASN A 166 -1.12 2.96 14.29
CA ASN A 166 -0.72 4.35 14.31
C ASN A 166 -1.46 5.15 15.38
N PRO A 167 -0.84 5.50 16.51
CA PRO A 167 -1.37 6.45 17.46
C PRO A 167 -1.16 7.89 16.96
N ASN A 168 -2.23 8.67 16.89
CA ASN A 168 -2.17 10.07 16.49
C ASN A 168 -1.78 10.96 17.67
N PHE A 169 -0.66 11.65 17.56
CA PHE A 169 -0.17 12.55 18.62
C PHE A 169 -1.06 13.77 18.86
N ALA A 170 -2.01 14.09 18.01
CA ALA A 170 -3.01 15.12 18.28
C ALA A 170 -4.04 14.68 19.34
N PHE A 171 -4.17 13.38 19.57
CA PHE A 171 -4.98 12.82 20.64
C PHE A 171 -4.15 12.80 21.94
N GLU A 172 -4.66 13.50 22.97
CA GLU A 172 -3.87 13.83 24.17
C GLU A 172 -3.26 12.62 24.87
N PRO A 173 -3.94 11.48 25.10
CA PRO A 173 -3.32 10.31 25.71
C PRO A 173 -2.09 9.78 24.99
N PHE A 174 -2.02 9.95 23.67
CA PHE A 174 -0.84 9.50 22.91
C PHE A 174 0.35 10.46 22.93
N GLN A 175 0.24 11.59 23.61
CA GLN A 175 1.38 12.46 23.91
C GLN A 175 2.24 11.90 25.06
N ASP A 176 1.64 11.10 25.95
CA ASP A 176 2.39 10.42 27.01
C ASP A 176 3.23 9.27 26.43
N SER A 177 4.54 9.31 26.69
CA SER A 177 5.46 8.28 26.19
C SER A 177 5.24 6.91 26.85
N ASN A 178 4.75 6.89 28.11
CA ASN A 178 4.47 5.64 28.82
C ASN A 178 3.26 4.95 28.22
N VAL A 179 2.22 5.71 27.83
CA VAL A 179 1.05 5.18 27.10
C VAL A 179 1.49 4.50 25.80
N ARG A 180 2.29 5.19 24.98
CA ARG A 180 2.76 4.61 23.69
C ARG A 180 3.61 3.35 23.88
N LYS A 181 4.50 3.36 24.90
CA LYS A 181 5.31 2.18 25.24
C LYS A 181 4.45 1.03 25.76
N ALA A 182 3.45 1.35 26.60
CA ALA A 182 2.51 0.36 27.12
C ALA A 182 1.76 -0.32 25.96
N ILE A 183 1.25 0.45 25.02
CA ILE A 183 0.61 -0.07 23.79
C ILE A 183 1.59 -1.00 23.06
N ALA A 184 2.83 -0.57 22.83
CA ALA A 184 3.82 -1.38 22.11
C ALA A 184 4.14 -2.70 22.81
N TYR A 185 4.17 -2.75 24.14
CA TYR A 185 4.35 -3.99 24.89
C TYR A 185 3.06 -4.84 25.02
N ALA A 186 1.89 -4.22 24.91
CA ALA A 186 0.63 -4.95 24.96
C ALA A 186 0.29 -5.69 23.64
N ILE A 187 0.81 -5.22 22.48
CA ILE A 187 0.49 -5.82 21.17
C ILE A 187 0.89 -7.30 21.14
N PRO A 188 -0.05 -8.23 20.81
CA PRO A 188 0.21 -9.65 20.65
C PRO A 188 0.78 -9.94 19.24
N TYR A 189 2.06 -9.60 19.04
CA TYR A 189 2.70 -9.61 17.71
C TYR A 189 2.61 -10.98 17.02
N GLU A 190 2.88 -12.06 17.74
CA GLU A 190 2.85 -13.41 17.17
C GLU A 190 1.43 -13.83 16.81
N ASP A 191 0.45 -13.56 17.67
CA ASP A 191 -0.96 -13.93 17.42
C ASP A 191 -1.50 -13.16 16.21
N ILE A 192 -1.16 -11.87 16.07
CA ILE A 192 -1.51 -11.06 14.88
C ILE A 192 -0.84 -11.64 13.64
N PHE A 193 0.45 -11.98 13.71
CA PHE A 193 1.18 -12.55 12.58
C PHE A 193 0.56 -13.87 12.11
N GLN A 194 0.13 -14.70 13.02
CA GLN A 194 -0.52 -15.97 12.67
C GLN A 194 -1.98 -15.79 12.25
N ALA A 195 -2.77 -15.02 12.99
CA ALA A 195 -4.22 -14.94 12.76
C ALA A 195 -4.61 -13.97 11.62
N ALA A 196 -3.87 -12.89 11.39
CA ALA A 196 -4.18 -11.91 10.38
C ALA A 196 -3.33 -12.06 9.11
N ALA A 197 -2.04 -12.40 9.25
CA ALA A 197 -1.13 -12.57 8.12
C ALA A 197 -0.91 -14.04 7.72
N PHE A 198 -1.46 -15.03 8.48
CA PHE A 198 -1.30 -16.46 8.23
C PHE A 198 0.17 -16.88 8.06
N GLY A 199 1.07 -16.28 8.87
CA GLY A 199 2.50 -16.48 8.79
C GLY A 199 3.17 -15.91 7.53
N ARG A 200 2.46 -15.10 6.74
CA ARG A 200 2.96 -14.50 5.48
C ARG A 200 3.42 -13.07 5.76
N GLY A 201 4.71 -12.85 5.66
CA GLY A 201 5.31 -11.57 5.96
C GLY A 201 6.48 -11.69 6.91
N LEU A 202 6.93 -10.56 7.43
CA LEU A 202 8.05 -10.49 8.36
C LEU A 202 7.68 -9.55 9.50
N PRO A 203 7.66 -10.03 10.76
CA PRO A 203 7.41 -9.17 11.90
C PRO A 203 8.50 -8.09 11.99
N MET A 204 8.09 -6.84 12.03
CA MET A 204 9.02 -5.74 12.21
C MET A 204 9.48 -5.64 13.66
N TRP A 205 8.57 -5.94 14.59
CA TRP A 205 8.80 -6.02 16.04
C TRP A 205 8.15 -7.27 16.61
N GLY A 206 8.63 -7.70 17.77
CA GLY A 206 8.10 -8.88 18.46
C GLY A 206 8.54 -10.20 17.86
N GLY A 207 9.26 -10.20 16.74
CA GLY A 207 9.77 -11.41 16.10
C GLY A 207 11.06 -11.94 16.75
N SER A 208 11.50 -13.13 16.32
CA SER A 208 12.75 -13.72 16.78
C SER A 208 13.98 -12.94 16.30
N GLU A 209 15.10 -13.06 17.03
CA GLU A 209 16.39 -12.42 16.67
C GLU A 209 16.97 -12.90 15.32
N GLU A 210 16.42 -13.96 14.74
CA GLU A 210 16.92 -14.60 13.52
C GLU A 210 16.44 -13.95 12.22
N ILE A 211 15.50 -12.98 12.28
CA ILE A 211 15.02 -12.24 11.10
C ILE A 211 15.96 -11.07 10.78
N ASN A 212 17.24 -11.38 10.57
CA ASN A 212 18.27 -10.35 10.41
C ASN A 212 18.68 -10.04 8.96
N ASP A 213 18.08 -10.72 7.98
CA ASP A 213 18.45 -10.53 6.57
C ASP A 213 17.66 -9.42 5.86
N ILE A 214 16.77 -8.73 6.58
CA ILE A 214 16.07 -7.58 6.04
C ILE A 214 16.89 -6.32 6.28
N ALA A 215 16.80 -5.40 5.38
CA ALA A 215 17.46 -4.08 5.39
C ALA A 215 17.11 -3.18 6.60
N TRP A 216 16.44 -3.66 7.60
CA TRP A 216 16.18 -2.98 8.87
C TRP A 216 17.17 -3.45 9.92
N PRO A 217 18.21 -2.63 10.24
CA PRO A 217 19.31 -3.07 11.07
C PRO A 217 19.05 -2.96 12.58
N ARG A 218 17.81 -2.79 13.02
CA ARG A 218 17.55 -2.59 14.45
C ARG A 218 16.93 -3.83 15.05
N LYS A 219 17.58 -4.35 16.10
CA LYS A 219 16.95 -5.28 17.03
C LYS A 219 15.63 -4.67 17.48
N THR A 220 14.58 -5.49 17.43
CA THR A 220 13.26 -5.11 17.92
C THR A 220 13.36 -4.73 19.39
N GLN A 221 12.95 -3.51 19.73
CA GLN A 221 12.92 -3.04 21.11
C GLN A 221 11.67 -3.50 21.85
N TYR A 222 10.65 -3.90 21.12
CA TYR A 222 9.33 -4.24 21.66
C TYR A 222 8.97 -5.69 21.33
N TYR A 223 8.41 -6.34 22.33
CA TYR A 223 7.88 -7.70 22.31
C TYR A 223 6.64 -7.71 23.20
N THR A 224 5.81 -8.74 23.10
CA THR A 224 4.62 -8.84 23.93
C THR A 224 5.00 -9.09 25.39
N ASP A 225 4.65 -8.15 26.25
CA ASP A 225 4.88 -8.20 27.70
C ASP A 225 3.79 -7.39 28.40
N ILE A 226 2.71 -8.06 28.73
CA ILE A 226 1.51 -7.42 29.28
C ILE A 226 1.73 -6.85 30.69
N GLU A 227 2.59 -7.47 31.51
CA GLU A 227 2.90 -6.98 32.84
C GLU A 227 3.69 -5.66 32.77
N LYS A 228 4.65 -5.61 31.88
CA LYS A 228 5.39 -4.37 31.62
C LYS A 228 4.50 -3.27 31.02
N ALA A 229 3.53 -3.66 30.18
CA ALA A 229 2.55 -2.72 29.66
C ALA A 229 1.68 -2.13 30.79
N LYS A 230 1.22 -2.94 31.73
CA LYS A 230 0.47 -2.52 32.92
C LYS A 230 1.28 -1.58 33.80
N GLU A 231 2.55 -1.92 34.05
CA GLU A 231 3.48 -1.04 34.83
C GLU A 231 3.63 0.34 34.18
N LEU A 232 3.77 0.39 32.86
CA LEU A 232 3.90 1.64 32.12
C LEU A 232 2.61 2.46 32.14
N MET A 233 1.44 1.81 32.02
CA MET A 233 0.13 2.49 32.16
C MET A 233 -0.03 3.07 33.57
N ALA A 234 0.28 2.29 34.59
CA ALA A 234 0.22 2.77 35.98
C ALA A 234 1.16 3.96 36.25
N ALA A 235 2.29 4.06 35.52
CA ALA A 235 3.24 5.17 35.61
C ALA A 235 2.91 6.34 34.66
N SER A 236 1.82 6.28 33.90
CA SER A 236 1.38 7.32 32.96
C SER A 236 0.44 8.32 33.64
N ALA A 237 0.14 9.41 32.94
CA ALA A 237 -0.92 10.34 33.35
C ALA A 237 -2.34 9.73 33.18
N TYR A 238 -2.45 8.54 32.58
CA TYR A 238 -3.70 7.84 32.25
C TYR A 238 -3.79 6.48 32.95
N SER A 239 -3.37 6.40 34.21
CA SER A 239 -3.36 5.16 35.02
C SER A 239 -4.74 4.51 35.18
N GLU A 240 -5.82 5.32 35.09
CA GLU A 240 -7.20 4.83 35.12
C GLU A 240 -7.70 4.32 33.75
N GLY A 241 -6.88 4.42 32.69
CA GLY A 241 -7.25 4.10 31.33
C GLY A 241 -8.00 5.20 30.59
N PHE A 242 -8.45 4.90 29.39
CA PHE A 242 -9.22 5.80 28.53
C PHE A 242 -9.92 5.07 27.41
N ASP A 243 -10.91 5.72 26.79
CA ASP A 243 -11.62 5.22 25.62
C ASP A 243 -11.02 5.78 24.34
N VAL A 244 -10.89 4.95 23.31
CA VAL A 244 -10.37 5.36 21.99
C VAL A 244 -10.98 4.57 20.84
N PRO A 245 -11.40 5.23 19.74
CA PRO A 245 -11.77 4.52 18.53
C PRO A 245 -10.50 4.00 17.80
N LEU A 246 -10.54 2.72 17.40
CA LEU A 246 -9.61 2.12 16.47
C LEU A 246 -10.27 2.04 15.09
N SER A 247 -9.82 2.88 14.19
CA SER A 247 -10.39 2.94 12.85
C SER A 247 -9.69 2.00 11.89
N ILE A 248 -10.48 1.32 11.04
CA ILE A 248 -10.01 0.40 10.00
C ILE A 248 -10.68 0.68 8.66
N SER A 249 -9.99 0.38 7.57
CA SER A 249 -10.55 0.46 6.22
C SER A 249 -11.37 -0.77 5.86
N LEU A 250 -12.58 -0.58 5.34
CA LEU A 250 -13.39 -1.68 4.80
C LEU A 250 -12.73 -2.37 3.60
N ASP A 251 -11.96 -1.64 2.80
CA ASP A 251 -11.27 -2.20 1.63
C ASP A 251 -10.13 -3.15 2.03
N LEU A 252 -9.62 -3.02 3.26
CA LEU A 252 -8.55 -3.82 3.83
C LEU A 252 -9.01 -4.71 4.99
N ALA A 253 -10.32 -4.92 5.12
CA ALA A 253 -10.92 -5.63 6.24
C ALA A 253 -10.37 -7.05 6.43
N SER A 254 -9.92 -7.70 5.37
CA SER A 254 -9.40 -9.08 5.41
C SER A 254 -8.25 -9.28 6.42
N TRP A 255 -7.38 -8.28 6.59
CA TRP A 255 -6.30 -8.30 7.57
C TRP A 255 -6.53 -7.34 8.74
N MET A 256 -7.21 -6.21 8.50
CA MET A 256 -7.43 -5.21 9.53
C MET A 256 -8.43 -5.65 10.59
N GLU A 257 -9.51 -6.37 10.22
CA GLU A 257 -10.50 -6.82 11.21
C GLU A 257 -9.92 -7.82 12.24
N PRO A 258 -9.26 -8.92 11.82
CA PRO A 258 -8.67 -9.84 12.80
C PRO A 258 -7.58 -9.15 13.64
N THR A 259 -6.77 -8.27 13.04
CA THR A 259 -5.79 -7.47 13.77
C THR A 259 -6.45 -6.56 14.80
N ALA A 260 -7.51 -5.84 14.41
CA ALA A 260 -8.20 -4.91 15.30
C ALA A 260 -8.84 -5.60 16.51
N LEU A 261 -9.37 -6.82 16.33
CA LEU A 261 -9.94 -7.60 17.43
C LEU A 261 -8.87 -8.00 18.44
N LEU A 262 -7.72 -8.49 17.98
CA LEU A 262 -6.60 -8.83 18.86
C LEU A 262 -6.02 -7.61 19.58
N VAL A 263 -5.91 -6.47 18.87
CA VAL A 263 -5.47 -5.20 19.47
C VAL A 263 -6.50 -4.72 20.51
N GLN A 264 -7.80 -4.80 20.23
CA GLN A 264 -8.86 -4.42 21.16
C GLN A 264 -8.77 -5.21 22.45
N GLU A 265 -8.62 -6.54 22.37
CA GLU A 265 -8.49 -7.42 23.52
C GLU A 265 -7.24 -7.06 24.35
N ALA A 266 -6.10 -6.98 23.71
CA ALA A 266 -4.83 -6.71 24.37
C ALA A 266 -4.78 -5.31 25.04
N LEU A 267 -5.32 -4.28 24.39
CA LEU A 267 -5.38 -2.93 24.96
C LEU A 267 -6.39 -2.86 26.12
N GLY A 268 -7.46 -3.66 26.10
CA GLY A 268 -8.39 -3.80 27.19
C GLY A 268 -7.72 -4.29 28.48
N GLU A 269 -6.72 -5.17 28.41
CA GLU A 269 -5.97 -5.66 29.57
C GLU A 269 -5.15 -4.58 30.29
N ILE A 270 -4.84 -3.50 29.61
CA ILE A 270 -4.10 -2.35 30.15
C ILE A 270 -5.00 -1.12 30.40
N GLY A 271 -6.32 -1.29 30.40
CA GLY A 271 -7.30 -0.23 30.70
C GLY A 271 -7.61 0.71 29.52
N ILE A 272 -7.18 0.40 28.29
CA ILE A 272 -7.56 1.18 27.11
C ILE A 272 -8.74 0.52 26.43
N ASN A 273 -9.93 1.16 26.52
CA ASN A 273 -11.16 0.66 25.94
C ASN A 273 -11.25 1.02 24.45
N VAL A 274 -11.06 0.05 23.60
CA VAL A 274 -11.06 0.26 22.15
C VAL A 274 -12.44 0.00 21.55
N THR A 275 -12.96 0.94 20.75
CA THR A 275 -14.13 0.75 19.90
C THR A 275 -13.71 0.69 18.44
N ILE A 276 -13.98 -0.44 17.75
CA ILE A 276 -13.59 -0.60 16.34
C ILE A 276 -14.57 0.16 15.43
N GLU A 277 -14.03 1.08 14.65
CA GLU A 277 -14.75 1.86 13.65
C GLU A 277 -14.36 1.44 12.24
N LYS A 278 -15.33 1.06 11.41
CA LYS A 278 -15.14 0.65 10.02
C LYS A 278 -15.46 1.80 9.07
N ILE A 279 -14.47 2.21 8.29
CA ILE A 279 -14.58 3.37 7.38
C ILE A 279 -14.46 2.88 5.93
N PRO A 280 -15.38 3.30 5.00
CA PRO A 280 -15.26 3.01 3.57
C PRO A 280 -13.93 3.56 2.99
N GLY A 281 -13.31 2.83 2.07
CA GLY A 281 -11.94 3.10 1.60
C GLY A 281 -11.69 4.50 1.04
N ALA A 282 -12.64 5.07 0.28
CA ALA A 282 -12.54 6.44 -0.20
C ALA A 282 -12.45 7.47 0.94
N ASN A 283 -13.28 7.28 1.98
CA ASN A 283 -13.29 8.15 3.17
C ASN A 283 -12.08 7.88 4.07
N TRP A 284 -11.59 6.64 4.09
CA TRP A 284 -10.40 6.23 4.83
C TRP A 284 -9.18 7.06 4.43
N ARG A 285 -8.85 7.09 3.13
CA ARG A 285 -7.70 7.84 2.63
C ARG A 285 -7.77 9.32 2.98
N THR A 286 -8.95 9.91 2.88
CA THR A 286 -9.16 11.31 3.25
C THR A 286 -8.93 11.52 4.75
N ALA A 287 -9.50 10.67 5.60
CA ALA A 287 -9.38 10.76 7.05
C ALA A 287 -7.92 10.59 7.54
N VAL A 288 -7.16 9.66 6.94
CA VAL A 288 -5.77 9.37 7.33
C VAL A 288 -4.80 10.40 6.75
N LEU A 289 -4.82 10.62 5.43
CA LEU A 289 -3.76 11.35 4.75
C LEU A 289 -3.99 12.86 4.70
N VAL A 290 -5.25 13.29 4.61
CA VAL A 290 -5.60 14.71 4.42
C VAL A 290 -6.01 15.34 5.75
N GLU A 291 -7.04 14.80 6.38
CA GLU A 291 -7.60 15.35 7.63
C GLU A 291 -6.77 14.99 8.87
N LYS A 292 -6.08 13.83 8.84
CA LYS A 292 -5.27 13.30 9.95
C LYS A 292 -6.04 13.30 11.28
N ARG A 293 -7.33 12.95 11.24
CA ARG A 293 -8.26 13.10 12.36
C ARG A 293 -8.47 11.84 13.19
N LEU A 294 -7.99 10.68 12.71
CA LEU A 294 -8.21 9.42 13.40
C LEU A 294 -7.29 9.30 14.61
N PRO A 295 -7.82 9.07 15.83
CA PRO A 295 -7.00 8.94 17.03
C PRO A 295 -6.08 7.74 17.02
N LEU A 296 -6.61 6.57 16.64
CA LEU A 296 -5.87 5.32 16.48
C LEU A 296 -6.35 4.61 15.21
N HIS A 297 -5.44 4.12 14.39
CA HIS A 297 -5.82 3.43 13.16
C HIS A 297 -4.78 2.39 12.74
N LEU A 298 -5.23 1.39 11.97
CA LEU A 298 -4.34 0.46 11.26
C LEU A 298 -4.02 1.02 9.87
N GLU A 299 -2.80 0.80 9.41
CA GLU A 299 -2.36 1.21 8.07
C GLU A 299 -1.41 0.16 7.47
#